data_5dad4d6716fc4149646a550b9acee7af
#
_entry.id   5dad4d6716fc4149646a550b9acee7af
#
_cell.length_a   1.000
_cell.length_b   1.000
_cell.length_c   1.000
_cell.angle_alpha   90.00
_cell.angle_beta   90.00
_cell.angle_gamma   90.00
#
_symmetry.space_group_name_H-M   'P 1'
#
loop_
_entity.id
_entity.type
_entity.pdbx_description
1 polymer ?
#
loop_
_entity_poly.entity_id
_entity_poly.type
_entity_poly.pdbx_seq_one_letter_code
_entity_poly.pdbx_strand_id
1 'polypeptide(L)'
;ITEVADEMKLDTYVIGGFVRDIFLHRPSKDIDIVTVGNGIELAQKVSGKLKNKPQVHVFKNFGTAMLKYKDLEIEFVGARKESYQSDSRKPTVESGTIEDDQNRRDFTINALALGLNAHNFGILVDPFNGIKDLENKIIRTPLDPDITFSDDPLRIMRAIRFSTQLGFEIHDQTLR
;
A
#
# COMPACT_ATOMS: atom_id res chain seq x y z
N ILE A 1 -12.83 10.64 -3.93
CA ILE A 1 -11.45 10.75 -3.37
C ILE A 1 -10.67 11.79 -4.17
N THR A 2 -10.56 11.64 -5.49
CA THR A 2 -9.82 12.54 -6.40
C THR A 2 -10.09 14.02 -6.12
N GLU A 3 -11.34 14.44 -6.16
CA GLU A 3 -11.75 15.82 -5.91
C GLU A 3 -11.25 16.36 -4.56
N VAL A 4 -11.36 15.55 -3.49
CA VAL A 4 -10.91 15.95 -2.15
C VAL A 4 -9.39 16.02 -2.07
N ALA A 5 -8.68 15.05 -2.66
CA ALA A 5 -7.23 15.03 -2.69
C ALA A 5 -6.67 16.26 -3.44
N ASP A 6 -7.27 16.62 -4.58
CA ASP A 6 -6.89 17.79 -5.36
C ASP A 6 -7.17 19.11 -4.60
N GLU A 7 -8.34 19.24 -3.95
CA GLU A 7 -8.66 20.40 -3.10
C GLU A 7 -7.67 20.55 -1.94
N MET A 8 -7.22 19.44 -1.37
CA MET A 8 -6.23 19.43 -0.29
C MET A 8 -4.78 19.54 -0.80
N LYS A 9 -4.57 19.47 -2.11
CA LYS A 9 -3.24 19.45 -2.76
C LYS A 9 -2.36 18.31 -2.21
N LEU A 10 -2.95 17.14 -2.04
CA LEU A 10 -2.28 15.94 -1.55
C LEU A 10 -2.11 14.95 -2.71
N ASP A 11 -0.87 14.58 -3.01
CA ASP A 11 -0.60 13.48 -3.93
C ASP A 11 -1.12 12.19 -3.30
N THR A 12 -2.05 11.53 -3.98
CA THR A 12 -2.83 10.43 -3.43
C THR A 12 -2.86 9.25 -4.41
N TYR A 13 -2.74 8.04 -3.87
CA TYR A 13 -2.65 6.82 -4.65
C TYR A 13 -3.47 5.71 -4.02
N VAL A 14 -4.01 4.80 -4.83
CA VAL A 14 -4.40 3.48 -4.38
C VAL A 14 -3.20 2.55 -4.56
N ILE A 15 -2.95 1.64 -3.60
CA ILE A 15 -1.69 0.87 -3.58
C ILE A 15 -1.91 -0.55 -3.06
N GLY A 16 -0.95 -1.42 -3.32
CA GLY A 16 -0.88 -2.71 -2.63
C GLY A 16 -1.73 -3.81 -3.24
N GLY A 17 -2.31 -4.62 -2.37
CA GLY A 17 -3.06 -5.81 -2.75
C GLY A 17 -4.22 -5.55 -3.70
N PHE A 18 -4.91 -4.43 -3.52
CA PHE A 18 -6.00 -4.02 -4.40
C PHE A 18 -5.52 -3.78 -5.85
N VAL A 19 -4.40 -3.05 -6.02
CA VAL A 19 -3.83 -2.78 -7.35
C VAL A 19 -3.36 -4.08 -7.99
N ARG A 20 -2.63 -4.92 -7.26
CA ARG A 20 -2.25 -6.26 -7.72
C ARG A 20 -3.47 -7.04 -8.21
N ASP A 21 -4.55 -7.07 -7.43
CA ASP A 21 -5.74 -7.87 -7.73
C ASP A 21 -6.52 -7.33 -8.93
N ILE A 22 -6.47 -6.01 -9.22
CA ILE A 22 -6.97 -5.45 -10.48
C ILE A 22 -6.27 -6.10 -11.68
N PHE A 23 -4.94 -6.15 -11.68
CA PHE A 23 -4.16 -6.73 -12.78
C PHE A 23 -4.32 -8.26 -12.89
N LEU A 24 -4.60 -8.92 -11.77
CA LEU A 24 -4.90 -10.36 -11.73
C LEU A 24 -6.38 -10.69 -12.02
N HIS A 25 -7.22 -9.70 -12.29
CA HIS A 25 -8.68 -9.84 -12.45
C HIS A 25 -9.35 -10.56 -11.28
N ARG A 26 -8.87 -10.31 -10.06
CA ARG A 26 -9.40 -10.88 -8.81
C ARG A 26 -10.27 -9.86 -8.10
N PRO A 27 -11.43 -10.26 -7.55
CA PRO A 27 -12.23 -9.35 -6.75
C PRO A 27 -11.51 -9.00 -5.45
N SER A 28 -11.49 -7.72 -5.10
CA SER A 28 -11.00 -7.22 -3.82
C SER A 28 -11.94 -6.16 -3.27
N LYS A 29 -12.12 -6.15 -1.96
CA LYS A 29 -12.97 -5.18 -1.25
C LYS A 29 -12.17 -4.27 -0.33
N ASP A 30 -10.93 -4.64 -0.05
CA ASP A 30 -10.02 -3.91 0.80
C ASP A 30 -9.17 -2.98 -0.07
N ILE A 31 -9.34 -1.68 0.11
CA ILE A 31 -8.70 -0.64 -0.69
C ILE A 31 -7.78 0.17 0.22
N ASP A 32 -6.48 0.12 -0.06
CA ASP A 32 -5.48 0.91 0.63
C ASP A 32 -5.22 2.21 -0.13
N ILE A 33 -5.51 3.34 0.51
CA ILE A 33 -5.21 4.68 -0.01
C ILE A 33 -4.03 5.24 0.75
N VAL A 34 -2.97 5.58 0.01
CA VAL A 34 -1.83 6.30 0.56
C VAL A 34 -1.82 7.73 0.03
N THR A 35 -1.56 8.70 0.91
CA THR A 35 -1.44 10.11 0.54
C THR A 35 -0.16 10.72 1.10
N VAL A 36 0.49 11.59 0.33
CA VAL A 36 1.64 12.37 0.81
C VAL A 36 1.12 13.49 1.70
N GLY A 37 0.91 13.16 2.98
CA GLY A 37 0.31 14.04 3.97
C GLY A 37 -0.57 13.30 4.97
N ASN A 38 -1.59 13.97 5.48
CA ASN A 38 -2.46 13.46 6.54
C ASN A 38 -3.61 12.59 6.00
N GLY A 39 -3.44 11.27 6.02
CA GLY A 39 -4.46 10.30 5.58
C GLY A 39 -5.76 10.35 6.42
N ILE A 40 -5.66 10.62 7.72
CA ILE A 40 -6.84 10.73 8.60
C ILE A 40 -7.70 11.92 8.17
N GLU A 41 -7.09 13.06 7.92
CA GLU A 41 -7.80 14.27 7.48
C GLU A 41 -8.44 14.06 6.11
N LEU A 42 -7.72 13.41 5.17
CA LEU A 42 -8.27 13.04 3.88
C LEU A 42 -9.51 12.16 4.02
N ALA A 43 -9.45 11.10 4.84
CA ALA A 43 -10.58 10.22 5.10
C ALA A 43 -11.82 10.96 5.63
N GLN A 44 -11.61 11.88 6.59
CA GLN A 44 -12.68 12.68 7.19
C GLN A 44 -13.35 13.59 6.15
N LYS A 45 -12.55 14.27 5.31
CA LYS A 45 -13.09 15.14 4.25
C LYS A 45 -13.79 14.33 3.16
N VAL A 46 -13.25 13.17 2.78
CA VAL A 46 -13.91 12.25 1.83
C VAL A 46 -15.27 11.81 2.39
N SER A 47 -15.33 11.36 3.64
CA SER A 47 -16.60 11.01 4.29
C SER A 47 -17.60 12.16 4.27
N GLY A 48 -17.14 13.38 4.57
CA GLY A 48 -17.99 14.59 4.57
C GLY A 48 -18.64 14.90 3.23
N LYS A 49 -17.99 14.55 2.10
CA LYS A 49 -18.51 14.71 0.73
C LYS A 49 -19.41 13.56 0.28
N LEU A 50 -19.40 12.42 0.95
CA LEU A 50 -20.26 11.30 0.61
C LEU A 50 -21.69 11.54 1.12
N LYS A 51 -22.68 11.16 0.29
CA LYS A 51 -24.10 11.42 0.57
C LYS A 51 -24.58 10.93 1.95
N ASN A 52 -24.07 9.77 2.40
CA ASN A 52 -24.47 9.16 3.68
C ASN A 52 -23.49 9.47 4.81
N LYS A 53 -22.45 10.27 4.58
CA LYS A 53 -21.41 10.63 5.54
C LYS A 53 -21.01 9.44 6.42
N PRO A 54 -20.47 8.35 5.84
CA PRO A 54 -20.16 7.14 6.59
C PRO A 54 -19.17 7.45 7.71
N GLN A 55 -19.30 6.75 8.84
CA GLN A 55 -18.42 6.94 9.98
C GLN A 55 -16.97 6.60 9.60
N VAL A 56 -16.05 7.46 10.01
CA VAL A 56 -14.60 7.24 9.88
C VAL A 56 -14.08 6.68 11.19
N HIS A 57 -13.48 5.49 11.14
CA HIS A 57 -12.81 4.87 12.27
C HIS A 57 -11.33 5.26 12.25
N VAL A 58 -10.88 6.01 13.27
CA VAL A 58 -9.52 6.54 13.35
C VAL A 58 -8.67 5.70 14.29
N PHE A 59 -7.54 5.21 13.81
CA PHE A 59 -6.55 4.43 14.56
C PHE A 59 -5.30 5.30 14.79
N LYS A 60 -5.39 6.21 15.77
CA LYS A 60 -4.36 7.24 16.04
C LYS A 60 -2.96 6.67 16.23
N ASN A 61 -2.84 5.53 16.91
CA ASN A 61 -1.56 4.89 17.19
C ASN A 61 -0.84 4.39 15.91
N PHE A 62 -1.61 4.16 14.84
CA PHE A 62 -1.10 3.70 13.55
C PHE A 62 -1.10 4.79 12.49
N GLY A 63 -1.67 5.96 12.80
CA GLY A 63 -1.80 7.05 11.84
C GLY A 63 -2.73 6.74 10.68
N THR A 64 -3.69 5.80 10.85
CA THR A 64 -4.60 5.36 9.79
C THR A 64 -6.05 5.68 10.12
N ALA A 65 -6.88 5.72 9.08
CA ALA A 65 -8.32 5.84 9.21
C ALA A 65 -9.02 4.90 8.23
N MET A 66 -10.09 4.29 8.66
CA MET A 66 -10.89 3.37 7.85
C MET A 66 -12.30 3.92 7.64
N LEU A 67 -12.78 3.79 6.43
CA LEU A 67 -14.10 4.18 5.99
C LEU A 67 -14.76 3.01 5.28
N LYS A 68 -15.97 2.66 5.71
CA LYS A 68 -16.77 1.64 5.04
C LYS A 68 -17.78 2.29 4.09
N TYR A 69 -17.69 1.98 2.81
CA TYR A 69 -18.61 2.50 1.80
C TYR A 69 -19.20 1.35 0.98
N LYS A 70 -20.49 1.08 1.18
CA LYS A 70 -21.18 -0.13 0.68
C LYS A 70 -20.47 -1.37 1.22
N ASP A 71 -19.97 -2.24 0.34
CA ASP A 71 -19.24 -3.46 0.66
C ASP A 71 -17.71 -3.29 0.56
N LEU A 72 -17.23 -2.05 0.35
CA LEU A 72 -15.80 -1.71 0.31
C LEU A 72 -15.33 -1.24 1.67
N GLU A 73 -14.15 -1.70 2.07
CA GLU A 73 -13.38 -1.19 3.19
C GLU A 73 -12.20 -0.38 2.65
N ILE A 74 -12.16 0.91 2.99
CA ILE A 74 -11.18 1.83 2.44
C ILE A 74 -10.32 2.32 3.61
N GLU A 75 -9.06 1.94 3.63
CA GLU A 75 -8.09 2.42 4.59
C GLU A 75 -7.33 3.61 4.00
N PHE A 76 -7.14 4.65 4.81
CA PHE A 76 -6.38 5.84 4.46
C PHE A 76 -5.17 5.96 5.37
N VAL A 77 -3.99 6.13 4.78
CA VAL A 77 -2.73 6.27 5.50
C VAL A 77 -1.88 7.37 4.87
N GLY A 78 -1.13 8.10 5.70
CA GLY A 78 -0.08 8.99 5.21
C GLY A 78 1.09 8.17 4.67
N ALA A 79 1.67 8.58 3.54
CA ALA A 79 2.92 8.02 3.05
C ALA A 79 4.00 8.16 4.14
N ARG A 80 4.74 7.10 4.38
CA ARG A 80 5.68 7.07 5.50
C ARG A 80 7.00 6.41 5.14
N LYS A 81 8.05 6.93 5.74
CA LYS A 81 9.35 6.32 5.81
C LYS A 81 9.46 5.55 7.12
N GLU A 82 9.93 4.33 7.06
CA GLU A 82 10.15 3.48 8.22
C GLU A 82 11.65 3.27 8.42
N SER A 83 12.12 3.40 9.67
CA SER A 83 13.50 3.09 10.07
C SER A 83 13.46 2.07 11.19
N TYR A 84 14.14 0.94 11.01
CA TYR A 84 14.17 -0.15 11.98
C TYR A 84 15.44 -0.12 12.80
N GLN A 85 15.33 -0.45 14.10
CA GLN A 85 16.47 -0.69 14.98
C GLN A 85 16.68 -2.20 15.07
N SER A 86 17.96 -2.61 15.22
CA SER A 86 18.38 -4.04 15.20
C SER A 86 17.61 -4.95 16.15
N ASP A 87 17.06 -4.40 17.24
CA ASP A 87 16.38 -5.18 18.30
C ASP A 87 14.87 -4.96 18.37
N SER A 88 14.28 -4.28 17.40
CA SER A 88 12.85 -3.93 17.45
C SER A 88 12.17 -4.04 16.08
N ARG A 89 11.09 -4.82 16.05
CA ARG A 89 10.15 -4.85 14.91
C ARG A 89 9.25 -3.61 14.81
N LYS A 90 9.33 -2.70 15.80
CA LYS A 90 8.56 -1.45 15.76
C LYS A 90 9.41 -0.38 15.08
N PRO A 91 9.08 0.04 13.86
CA PRO A 91 9.83 1.08 13.19
C PRO A 91 9.62 2.43 13.85
N THR A 92 10.60 3.29 13.73
CA THR A 92 10.39 4.73 13.83
C THR A 92 9.74 5.18 12.54
N VAL A 93 8.62 5.89 12.62
CA VAL A 93 7.81 6.30 11.47
C VAL A 93 7.89 7.81 11.31
N GLU A 94 8.25 8.23 10.11
CA GLU A 94 8.29 9.64 9.69
C GLU A 94 7.43 9.83 8.45
N SER A 95 6.98 11.09 8.20
CA SER A 95 6.32 11.40 6.93
C SER A 95 7.27 11.17 5.77
N GLY A 96 6.79 10.48 4.73
CA GLY A 96 7.58 10.10 3.58
C GLY A 96 6.91 10.45 2.25
N THR A 97 7.61 10.13 1.17
CA THR A 97 7.13 10.18 -0.21
C THR A 97 6.41 8.88 -0.58
N ILE A 98 5.81 8.83 -1.77
CA ILE A 98 5.27 7.57 -2.31
C ILE A 98 6.37 6.51 -2.50
N GLU A 99 7.57 6.93 -2.91
CA GLU A 99 8.72 6.05 -3.07
C GLU A 99 9.17 5.45 -1.73
N ASP A 100 9.20 6.26 -0.66
CA ASP A 100 9.49 5.75 0.69
C ASP A 100 8.47 4.69 1.11
N ASP A 101 7.17 4.92 0.83
CA ASP A 101 6.11 3.96 1.16
C ASP A 101 6.23 2.67 0.34
N GLN A 102 6.60 2.77 -0.94
CA GLN A 102 6.82 1.61 -1.81
C GLN A 102 8.06 0.81 -1.39
N ASN A 103 9.17 1.48 -1.03
CA ASN A 103 10.42 0.86 -0.59
C ASN A 103 10.26 -0.03 0.65
N ARG A 104 9.41 0.35 1.60
CA ARG A 104 9.17 -0.39 2.84
C ARG A 104 8.25 -1.61 2.68
N ARG A 105 7.66 -1.84 1.51
CA ARG A 105 6.72 -2.96 1.28
C ARG A 105 7.45 -4.29 1.16
N ASP A 106 6.67 -5.36 1.37
CA ASP A 106 7.21 -6.72 1.39
C ASP A 106 7.62 -7.23 0.00
N PHE A 107 6.74 -7.06 -1.02
CA PHE A 107 6.97 -7.61 -2.35
C PHE A 107 6.65 -6.59 -3.45
N THR A 108 7.35 -6.71 -4.59
CA THR A 108 7.17 -5.85 -5.76
C THR A 108 5.73 -5.79 -6.23
N ILE A 109 5.05 -6.94 -6.25
CA ILE A 109 3.64 -7.06 -6.64
C ILE A 109 2.67 -6.35 -5.68
N ASN A 110 3.08 -6.07 -4.45
CA ASN A 110 2.32 -5.33 -3.44
C ASN A 110 2.79 -3.87 -3.32
N ALA A 111 3.79 -3.46 -4.10
CA ALA A 111 4.30 -2.10 -4.15
C ALA A 111 3.73 -1.29 -5.33
N LEU A 112 2.89 -1.91 -6.17
CA LEU A 112 2.20 -1.24 -7.28
C LEU A 112 1.24 -0.18 -6.76
N ALA A 113 1.26 1.00 -7.37
CA ALA A 113 0.35 2.09 -7.04
C ALA A 113 -0.29 2.69 -8.30
N LEU A 114 -1.50 3.20 -8.18
CA LEU A 114 -2.19 3.97 -9.23
C LEU A 114 -2.53 5.35 -8.68
N GLY A 115 -2.21 6.38 -9.45
CA GLY A 115 -2.54 7.76 -9.12
C GLY A 115 -4.04 7.99 -8.99
N LEU A 116 -4.45 8.83 -8.04
CA LEU A 116 -5.85 9.19 -7.80
C LEU A 116 -6.14 10.69 -7.97
N ASN A 117 -5.14 11.52 -8.21
CA ASN A 117 -5.36 12.94 -8.53
C ASN A 117 -5.78 13.11 -9.99
N ALA A 118 -6.46 14.20 -10.32
CA ALA A 118 -6.94 14.43 -11.69
C ALA A 118 -5.81 14.41 -12.74
N HIS A 119 -4.62 14.93 -12.39
CA HIS A 119 -3.48 14.98 -13.30
C HIS A 119 -2.79 13.63 -13.56
N ASN A 120 -2.95 12.66 -12.66
CA ASN A 120 -2.31 11.34 -12.75
C ASN A 120 -3.27 10.17 -12.57
N PHE A 121 -4.58 10.39 -12.71
CA PHE A 121 -5.60 9.38 -12.46
C PHE A 121 -5.39 8.13 -13.31
N GLY A 122 -5.25 6.98 -12.61
CA GLY A 122 -5.01 5.69 -13.26
C GLY A 122 -3.60 5.47 -13.80
N ILE A 123 -2.68 6.44 -13.64
CA ILE A 123 -1.29 6.26 -14.03
C ILE A 123 -0.61 5.32 -13.03
N LEU A 124 -0.01 4.26 -13.56
CA LEU A 124 0.73 3.27 -12.79
C LEU A 124 2.07 3.82 -12.32
N VAL A 125 2.38 3.63 -11.04
CA VAL A 125 3.68 3.87 -10.42
C VAL A 125 4.26 2.52 -10.00
N ASP A 126 5.24 2.04 -10.74
CA ASP A 126 5.87 0.71 -10.57
C ASP A 126 7.41 0.82 -10.64
N PRO A 127 8.07 1.30 -9.58
CA PRO A 127 9.52 1.48 -9.58
C PRO A 127 10.32 0.16 -9.56
N PHE A 128 9.68 -0.97 -9.25
CA PHE A 128 10.36 -2.26 -9.05
C PHE A 128 10.03 -3.30 -10.14
N ASN A 129 9.36 -2.90 -11.22
CA ASN A 129 8.86 -3.82 -12.25
C ASN A 129 7.91 -4.91 -11.70
N GLY A 130 7.07 -4.56 -10.74
CA GLY A 130 6.10 -5.47 -10.13
C GLY A 130 5.10 -6.03 -11.12
N ILE A 131 4.74 -5.30 -12.19
CA ILE A 131 3.92 -5.82 -13.28
C ILE A 131 4.60 -7.00 -13.97
N LYS A 132 5.90 -6.90 -14.23
CA LYS A 132 6.68 -7.99 -14.84
C LYS A 132 6.73 -9.21 -13.92
N ASP A 133 6.87 -8.99 -12.61
CA ASP A 133 6.81 -10.07 -11.62
C ASP A 133 5.42 -10.71 -11.56
N LEU A 134 4.33 -9.93 -11.72
CA LEU A 134 2.97 -10.47 -11.84
C LEU A 134 2.80 -11.36 -13.08
N GLU A 135 3.28 -10.90 -14.23
CA GLU A 135 3.21 -11.64 -15.50
C GLU A 135 3.99 -12.96 -15.42
N ASN A 136 5.18 -12.91 -14.77
CA ASN A 136 6.05 -14.07 -14.59
C ASN A 136 5.66 -14.94 -13.38
N LYS A 137 4.64 -14.54 -12.61
CA LYS A 137 4.19 -15.24 -11.39
C LYS A 137 5.29 -15.38 -10.35
N ILE A 138 5.99 -14.29 -10.05
CA ILE A 138 7.14 -14.25 -9.13
C ILE A 138 6.81 -13.41 -7.88
N ILE A 139 7.23 -13.93 -6.73
CA ILE A 139 7.29 -13.19 -5.45
C ILE A 139 8.73 -12.72 -5.25
N ARG A 140 8.94 -11.40 -5.28
CA ARG A 140 10.24 -10.75 -5.12
C ARG A 140 10.13 -9.58 -4.16
N THR A 141 11.16 -9.36 -3.33
CA THR A 141 11.26 -8.17 -2.48
C THR A 141 11.64 -6.93 -3.30
N PRO A 142 11.10 -5.73 -2.96
CA PRO A 142 11.47 -4.48 -3.64
C PRO A 142 12.96 -4.13 -3.48
N LEU A 143 13.48 -4.34 -2.28
CA LEU A 143 14.87 -4.11 -1.90
C LEU A 143 15.57 -5.45 -1.63
N ASP A 144 16.81 -5.37 -1.15
CA ASP A 144 17.57 -6.53 -0.72
C ASP A 144 16.75 -7.39 0.27
N PRO A 145 16.62 -8.71 0.03
CA PRO A 145 15.86 -9.61 0.90
C PRO A 145 16.38 -9.62 2.34
N ASP A 146 17.69 -9.57 2.56
CA ASP A 146 18.27 -9.57 3.91
C ASP A 146 17.81 -8.35 4.71
N ILE A 147 17.75 -7.18 4.08
CA ILE A 147 17.23 -5.96 4.70
C ILE A 147 15.72 -6.12 4.93
N THR A 148 14.97 -6.49 3.90
CA THR A 148 13.51 -6.61 3.93
C THR A 148 13.03 -7.58 5.02
N PHE A 149 13.71 -8.70 5.20
CA PHE A 149 13.33 -9.72 6.20
C PHE A 149 13.89 -9.44 7.59
N SER A 150 15.03 -8.73 7.68
CA SER A 150 15.53 -8.26 8.98
C SER A 150 14.63 -7.21 9.60
N ASP A 151 14.07 -6.31 8.78
CA ASP A 151 13.12 -5.27 9.20
C ASP A 151 11.85 -5.89 9.79
N ASP A 152 11.28 -6.90 9.12
CA ASP A 152 10.14 -7.66 9.64
C ASP A 152 10.18 -9.14 9.19
N PRO A 153 10.63 -10.06 10.07
CA PRO A 153 10.66 -11.50 9.79
C PRO A 153 9.33 -12.14 9.43
N LEU A 154 8.18 -11.51 9.78
CA LEU A 154 6.86 -11.99 9.32
C LEU A 154 6.72 -11.95 7.79
N ARG A 155 7.51 -11.15 7.11
CA ARG A 155 7.49 -11.10 5.64
C ARG A 155 7.90 -12.43 5.01
N ILE A 156 8.71 -13.25 5.69
CA ILE A 156 9.04 -14.63 5.26
C ILE A 156 7.77 -15.48 5.21
N MET A 157 6.96 -15.44 6.26
CA MET A 157 5.67 -16.17 6.30
C MET A 157 4.68 -15.61 5.27
N ARG A 158 4.74 -14.31 5.00
CA ARG A 158 3.94 -13.67 3.96
C ARG A 158 4.37 -14.12 2.56
N ALA A 159 5.69 -14.32 2.29
CA ALA A 159 6.18 -14.87 1.03
C ALA A 159 5.56 -16.25 0.75
N ILE A 160 5.62 -17.15 1.72
CA ILE A 160 5.04 -18.50 1.63
C ILE A 160 3.51 -18.41 1.40
N ARG A 161 2.83 -17.54 2.16
CA ARG A 161 1.39 -17.33 2.01
C ARG A 161 1.02 -16.85 0.62
N PHE A 162 1.69 -15.82 0.10
CA PHE A 162 1.38 -15.29 -1.22
C PHE A 162 1.75 -16.27 -2.34
N SER A 163 2.88 -16.97 -2.21
CA SER A 163 3.25 -18.04 -3.14
C SER A 163 2.12 -19.08 -3.26
N THR A 164 1.64 -19.58 -2.13
CA THR A 164 0.54 -20.56 -2.10
C THR A 164 -0.79 -19.96 -2.60
N GLN A 165 -1.15 -18.76 -2.15
CA GLN A 165 -2.44 -18.14 -2.46
C GLN A 165 -2.57 -17.74 -3.93
N LEU A 166 -1.47 -17.27 -4.54
CA LEU A 166 -1.44 -16.81 -5.91
C LEU A 166 -0.96 -17.88 -6.89
N GLY A 167 -0.33 -18.96 -6.42
CA GLY A 167 0.34 -19.96 -7.25
C GLY A 167 1.59 -19.40 -7.93
N PHE A 168 2.33 -18.52 -7.20
CA PHE A 168 3.54 -17.85 -7.68
C PHE A 168 4.78 -18.49 -7.08
N GLU A 169 5.89 -18.45 -7.82
CA GLU A 169 7.19 -18.90 -7.33
C GLU A 169 7.90 -17.78 -6.56
N ILE A 170 8.62 -18.14 -5.51
CA ILE A 170 9.47 -17.19 -4.79
C ILE A 170 10.79 -17.09 -5.54
N HIS A 171 11.22 -15.88 -5.88
CA HIS A 171 12.47 -15.63 -6.60
C HIS A 171 13.67 -16.14 -5.82
N ASP A 172 14.67 -16.73 -6.50
CA ASP A 172 15.86 -17.35 -5.87
C ASP A 172 16.60 -16.44 -4.90
N GLN A 173 16.73 -15.16 -5.22
CA GLN A 173 17.35 -14.18 -4.32
C GLN A 173 16.51 -13.92 -3.06
N THR A 174 15.19 -14.10 -3.15
CA THR A 174 14.27 -13.92 -2.02
C THR A 174 14.20 -15.16 -1.13
N LEU A 175 14.61 -16.34 -1.64
CA LEU A 175 14.67 -17.61 -0.92
C LEU A 175 15.95 -17.80 -0.09
N ARG A 176 17.00 -17.07 -0.38
CA ARG A 176 18.32 -17.17 0.30
C ARG A 176 18.34 -16.40 1.60
#